data_903338065771e275162532f71087936f
#
_entry.id   903338065771e275162532f71087936f
#
_cell.length_a   1.000
_cell.length_b   1.000
_cell.length_c   1.000
_cell.angle_alpha   90.00
_cell.angle_beta   90.00
_cell.angle_gamma   90.00
#
_symmetry.space_group_name_H-M   'P 1'
#
loop_
_entity.id
_entity.type
_entity.pdbx_description
1 polymer ?
#
loop_
_entity_poly.entity_id
_entity_poly.type
_entity_poly.pdbx_seq_one_letter_code
_entity_poly.pdbx_strand_id
1 'polypeptide(L)'
;LHSTDIASISYGENSMTHSSQDKAVPSSIPGLGVIIMAAGLGKRMKSALAKVLHPVAGRPMVMYVLDIACGLAEQGVAVVVGHQGTEVRKVVEAVGGQVAVAEQTKQLGTGHAVLQARPVFSGGAHRRPSRYLILNGDTPLLTEATVRELLAMHDAQGAAVTLLTAVLDDASGYGRVIRRRRDEWLQGAADNAVQSIVEDKDASDAERAVREINVGTYVVDGEFLFPALDKLDPRNAQGEYYLTDIVQMAVQQGRTVSALRLRAIDEGLGINSRVQLAEAEQVIRQRIRERWLEAGVTMRDPASTWIDAEVTIGRDTVLYPNVTLEGRTVIGESVVVHSGTRITDCAI
;
A
#
# COMPACT_ATOMS: atom_id res chain seq x y z
N LEU A 1 60.10 15.74 -38.04
CA LEU A 1 60.40 17.02 -37.35
C LEU A 1 59.13 17.61 -36.79
N HIS A 2 58.91 17.52 -35.59
CA HIS A 2 58.50 18.32 -34.45
C HIS A 2 57.73 17.47 -33.40
N SER A 3 58.48 17.17 -32.38
CA SER A 3 57.99 16.74 -31.07
C SER A 3 57.26 17.91 -30.44
N THR A 4 56.09 17.65 -29.81
CA THR A 4 55.44 18.54 -28.82
C THR A 4 55.07 17.73 -27.59
N ASP A 5 55.79 18.04 -26.52
CA ASP A 5 55.59 17.56 -25.17
C ASP A 5 54.16 17.84 -24.67
N ILE A 6 53.50 16.84 -24.13
CA ILE A 6 52.28 17.01 -23.32
C ILE A 6 52.70 16.91 -21.85
N ALA A 7 52.60 18.06 -21.20
CA ALA A 7 52.87 18.22 -19.76
C ALA A 7 51.91 17.40 -18.91
N SER A 8 52.46 16.62 -17.99
CA SER A 8 51.75 15.90 -16.94
C SER A 8 51.17 16.87 -15.91
N ILE A 9 49.87 16.93 -15.79
CA ILE A 9 49.15 17.61 -14.70
C ILE A 9 48.88 16.58 -13.61
N SER A 10 49.62 16.68 -12.51
CA SER A 10 49.38 15.94 -11.28
C SER A 10 48.19 16.54 -10.55
N TYR A 11 47.09 15.78 -10.39
CA TYR A 11 46.04 16.13 -9.47
C TYR A 11 46.37 15.59 -8.08
N GLY A 12 46.55 16.56 -7.16
CA GLY A 12 46.76 16.27 -5.75
C GLY A 12 45.50 15.59 -5.14
N GLU A 13 45.76 14.54 -4.41
CA GLU A 13 44.78 13.88 -3.54
C GLU A 13 44.37 14.84 -2.40
N ASN A 14 43.21 15.43 -2.49
CA ASN A 14 42.57 16.10 -1.35
C ASN A 14 41.56 15.13 -0.76
N SER A 15 41.94 14.41 0.28
CA SER A 15 41.08 13.61 1.13
C SER A 15 40.14 14.53 1.92
N MET A 16 38.98 14.85 1.36
CA MET A 16 37.88 15.38 2.13
C MET A 16 37.02 14.19 2.66
N THR A 17 37.28 13.86 3.93
CA THR A 17 36.39 13.03 4.72
C THR A 17 35.08 13.80 4.94
N HIS A 18 34.09 13.56 4.06
CA HIS A 18 32.70 13.91 4.35
C HIS A 18 32.10 12.81 5.22
N SER A 19 32.14 13.01 6.53
CA SER A 19 31.25 12.27 7.44
C SER A 19 29.86 12.89 7.35
N SER A 20 29.10 12.54 6.34
CA SER A 20 27.64 12.63 6.38
C SER A 20 27.15 11.44 7.18
N GLN A 21 26.85 11.66 8.46
CA GLN A 21 25.97 10.78 9.21
C GLN A 21 24.57 10.89 8.59
N ASP A 22 24.33 10.16 7.50
CA ASP A 22 22.99 9.76 7.12
C ASP A 22 22.45 8.89 8.28
N LYS A 23 21.65 9.52 9.12
CA LYS A 23 20.82 8.77 10.06
C LYS A 23 19.91 7.92 9.21
N ALA A 24 20.27 6.66 9.01
CA ALA A 24 19.41 5.68 8.38
C ALA A 24 18.06 5.76 9.09
N VAL A 25 17.01 6.14 8.36
CA VAL A 25 15.64 6.12 8.87
C VAL A 25 15.39 4.67 9.32
N PRO A 26 15.00 4.42 10.58
CA PRO A 26 14.81 3.06 11.05
C PRO A 26 13.84 2.34 10.11
N SER A 27 14.22 1.15 9.64
CA SER A 27 13.43 0.38 8.68
C SER A 27 12.04 0.03 9.22
N SER A 28 11.93 -0.28 10.51
CA SER A 28 10.68 -0.56 11.21
C SER A 28 10.25 0.59 12.13
N ILE A 29 8.95 0.70 12.34
CA ILE A 29 8.33 1.74 13.18
C ILE A 29 7.99 1.15 14.55
N PRO A 30 8.53 1.71 15.64
CA PRO A 30 8.31 1.19 16.99
C PRO A 30 6.82 1.11 17.35
N GLY A 31 6.41 -0.04 17.90
CA GLY A 31 5.04 -0.30 18.35
C GLY A 31 4.00 -0.45 17.25
N LEU A 32 4.39 -0.55 15.97
CA LEU A 32 3.47 -0.70 14.84
C LEU A 32 3.15 -2.18 14.57
N GLY A 33 1.86 -2.55 14.65
CA GLY A 33 1.30 -3.77 14.07
C GLY A 33 0.61 -3.47 12.74
N VAL A 34 0.67 -4.38 11.77
CA VAL A 34 0.02 -4.18 10.47
C VAL A 34 -1.01 -5.28 10.21
N ILE A 35 -2.19 -4.89 9.73
CA ILE A 35 -3.28 -5.79 9.36
C ILE A 35 -3.59 -5.60 7.88
N ILE A 36 -3.47 -6.66 7.08
CA ILE A 36 -3.79 -6.64 5.66
C ILE A 36 -5.09 -7.40 5.42
N MET A 37 -6.10 -6.72 4.88
CA MET A 37 -7.38 -7.34 4.51
C MET A 37 -7.28 -7.96 3.11
N ALA A 38 -7.28 -9.29 3.04
CA ALA A 38 -7.20 -10.07 1.82
C ALA A 38 -8.34 -11.10 1.67
N ALA A 39 -9.45 -10.91 2.42
CA ALA A 39 -10.57 -11.86 2.48
C ALA A 39 -11.66 -11.65 1.41
N GLY A 40 -11.57 -10.62 0.58
CA GLY A 40 -12.60 -10.26 -0.39
C GLY A 40 -12.80 -11.29 -1.51
N LEU A 41 -14.06 -11.60 -1.86
CA LEU A 41 -14.43 -12.63 -2.89
C LEU A 41 -14.04 -12.27 -4.33
N GLY A 42 -13.78 -11.01 -4.64
CA GLY A 42 -13.35 -10.58 -5.98
C GLY A 42 -14.30 -10.94 -7.14
N LYS A 43 -15.61 -11.04 -6.93
CA LYS A 43 -16.61 -11.48 -7.93
C LYS A 43 -16.50 -10.76 -9.27
N ARG A 44 -16.13 -9.45 -9.27
CA ARG A 44 -15.96 -8.62 -10.48
C ARG A 44 -14.75 -9.01 -11.33
N MET A 45 -13.78 -9.75 -10.77
CA MET A 45 -12.62 -10.26 -11.51
C MET A 45 -12.98 -11.38 -12.48
N LYS A 46 -14.14 -12.04 -12.30
CA LYS A 46 -14.60 -13.19 -13.11
C LYS A 46 -13.50 -14.25 -13.27
N SER A 47 -12.89 -14.66 -12.16
CA SER A 47 -11.75 -15.57 -12.11
C SER A 47 -11.90 -16.59 -10.97
N ALA A 48 -11.35 -17.78 -11.18
CA ALA A 48 -11.16 -18.77 -10.12
C ALA A 48 -9.98 -18.41 -9.18
N LEU A 49 -9.05 -17.58 -9.66
CA LEU A 49 -7.93 -17.09 -8.86
C LEU A 49 -8.43 -16.04 -7.86
N ALA A 50 -7.98 -16.13 -6.61
CA ALA A 50 -8.28 -15.11 -5.59
C ALA A 50 -7.83 -13.72 -6.08
N LYS A 51 -8.66 -12.70 -5.84
CA LYS A 51 -8.44 -11.35 -6.36
C LYS A 51 -7.02 -10.83 -6.12
N VAL A 52 -6.54 -10.96 -4.89
CA VAL A 52 -5.25 -10.44 -4.45
C VAL A 52 -4.03 -11.20 -5.01
N LEU A 53 -4.26 -12.35 -5.65
CA LEU A 53 -3.22 -13.15 -6.32
C LEU A 53 -3.06 -12.83 -7.80
N HIS A 54 -3.95 -12.01 -8.39
CA HIS A 54 -3.73 -11.58 -9.77
C HIS A 54 -2.42 -10.83 -9.89
N PRO A 55 -1.56 -11.20 -10.86
CA PRO A 55 -0.27 -10.56 -11.02
C PRO A 55 -0.41 -9.15 -11.60
N VAL A 56 0.47 -8.27 -11.15
CA VAL A 56 0.80 -6.97 -11.74
C VAL A 56 2.30 -6.94 -11.92
N ALA A 57 2.80 -6.69 -13.12
CA ALA A 57 4.21 -6.83 -13.48
C ALA A 57 4.84 -8.13 -12.95
N GLY A 58 4.19 -9.26 -13.24
CA GLY A 58 4.64 -10.61 -12.87
C GLY A 58 4.47 -10.99 -11.39
N ARG A 59 4.01 -10.10 -10.51
CA ARG A 59 3.98 -10.30 -9.07
C ARG A 59 2.55 -10.17 -8.50
N PRO A 60 2.08 -11.09 -7.61
CA PRO A 60 0.76 -10.98 -6.99
C PRO A 60 0.53 -9.62 -6.31
N MET A 61 -0.67 -9.04 -6.47
CA MET A 61 -1.00 -7.72 -5.89
C MET A 61 -0.73 -7.62 -4.40
N VAL A 62 -1.07 -8.65 -3.64
CA VAL A 62 -0.87 -8.67 -2.18
C VAL A 62 0.60 -8.51 -1.78
N MET A 63 1.54 -8.92 -2.64
CA MET A 63 2.97 -8.85 -2.35
C MET A 63 3.50 -7.42 -2.29
N TYR A 64 2.92 -6.50 -3.08
CA TYR A 64 3.29 -5.07 -3.01
C TYR A 64 2.92 -4.47 -1.65
N VAL A 65 1.74 -4.83 -1.15
CA VAL A 65 1.25 -4.37 0.17
C VAL A 65 2.04 -5.03 1.30
N LEU A 66 2.39 -6.32 1.14
CA LEU A 66 3.23 -7.06 2.09
C LEU A 66 4.63 -6.46 2.25
N ASP A 67 5.26 -6.00 1.17
CA ASP A 67 6.57 -5.36 1.25
C ASP A 67 6.52 -4.12 2.14
N ILE A 68 5.51 -3.25 1.94
CA ILE A 68 5.31 -2.08 2.78
C ILE A 68 5.09 -2.49 4.23
N ALA A 69 4.21 -3.48 4.45
CA ALA A 69 3.89 -3.96 5.79
C ALA A 69 5.12 -4.54 6.51
N CYS A 70 5.88 -5.41 5.85
CA CYS A 70 7.08 -6.05 6.41
C CYS A 70 8.21 -5.04 6.65
N GLY A 71 8.34 -4.02 5.80
CA GLY A 71 9.32 -2.95 5.97
C GLY A 71 9.02 -2.04 7.15
N LEU A 72 7.75 -1.89 7.53
CA LEU A 72 7.32 -0.95 8.57
C LEU A 72 6.99 -1.59 9.92
N ALA A 73 6.45 -2.82 9.94
CA ALA A 73 5.95 -3.46 11.15
C ALA A 73 7.09 -3.90 12.10
N GLU A 74 7.09 -3.37 13.31
CA GLU A 74 7.92 -3.91 14.39
C GLU A 74 7.20 -5.05 15.13
N GLN A 75 5.88 -4.95 15.30
CA GLN A 75 5.07 -5.87 16.11
C GLN A 75 4.38 -6.97 15.26
N GLY A 76 4.84 -7.14 14.01
CA GLY A 76 4.36 -8.19 13.10
C GLY A 76 3.23 -7.76 12.17
N VAL A 77 2.93 -8.66 11.22
CA VAL A 77 1.94 -8.49 10.16
C VAL A 77 0.90 -9.60 10.25
N ALA A 78 -0.38 -9.24 10.31
CA ALA A 78 -1.50 -10.16 10.20
C ALA A 78 -2.15 -10.02 8.82
N VAL A 79 -2.19 -11.10 8.03
CA VAL A 79 -2.92 -11.12 6.76
C VAL A 79 -4.23 -11.87 6.96
N VAL A 80 -5.34 -11.16 6.79
CA VAL A 80 -6.68 -11.75 6.94
C VAL A 80 -7.14 -12.31 5.60
N VAL A 81 -7.28 -13.64 5.52
CA VAL A 81 -7.71 -14.36 4.32
C VAL A 81 -9.14 -14.87 4.48
N GLY A 82 -9.88 -15.01 3.37
CA GLY A 82 -11.23 -15.57 3.36
C GLY A 82 -11.23 -17.10 3.19
N HIS A 83 -12.44 -17.65 3.02
CA HIS A 83 -12.68 -19.09 2.87
C HIS A 83 -11.90 -19.74 1.69
N GLN A 84 -11.58 -18.99 0.62
CA GLN A 84 -10.71 -19.44 -0.49
C GLN A 84 -9.24 -19.09 -0.26
N GLY A 85 -8.85 -18.93 0.99
CA GLY A 85 -7.55 -18.39 1.38
C GLY A 85 -6.36 -19.34 1.25
N THR A 86 -6.55 -20.62 0.87
CA THR A 86 -5.45 -21.60 0.84
C THR A 86 -4.29 -21.16 -0.05
N GLU A 87 -4.58 -20.68 -1.26
CA GLU A 87 -3.53 -20.23 -2.18
C GLU A 87 -2.93 -18.88 -1.73
N VAL A 88 -3.75 -17.98 -1.18
CA VAL A 88 -3.25 -16.72 -0.59
C VAL A 88 -2.34 -17.03 0.60
N ARG A 89 -2.75 -17.97 1.46
CA ARG A 89 -1.95 -18.43 2.60
C ARG A 89 -0.57 -18.93 2.16
N LYS A 90 -0.49 -19.81 1.15
CA LYS A 90 0.77 -20.31 0.62
C LYS A 90 1.73 -19.20 0.17
N VAL A 91 1.19 -18.21 -0.57
CA VAL A 91 1.99 -17.07 -1.05
C VAL A 91 2.47 -16.21 0.11
N VAL A 92 1.60 -15.94 1.09
CA VAL A 92 1.92 -15.11 2.26
C VAL A 92 2.91 -15.82 3.20
N GLU A 93 2.70 -17.10 3.49
CA GLU A 93 3.59 -17.89 4.37
C GLU A 93 4.99 -18.10 3.75
N ALA A 94 5.10 -18.10 2.42
CA ALA A 94 6.38 -18.15 1.73
C ALA A 94 7.28 -16.92 1.97
N VAL A 95 6.69 -15.78 2.38
CA VAL A 95 7.45 -14.57 2.76
C VAL A 95 8.24 -14.83 4.05
N GLY A 96 7.70 -15.64 4.96
CA GLY A 96 8.33 -15.95 6.25
C GLY A 96 8.34 -14.77 7.24
N GLY A 97 9.22 -14.85 8.23
CA GLY A 97 9.43 -13.76 9.19
C GLY A 97 8.25 -13.54 10.15
N GLN A 98 7.86 -12.28 10.33
CA GLN A 98 6.83 -11.86 11.29
C GLN A 98 5.41 -11.83 10.67
N VAL A 99 5.17 -12.56 9.59
CA VAL A 99 3.88 -12.59 8.90
C VAL A 99 3.05 -13.78 9.40
N ALA A 100 1.85 -13.51 9.91
CA ALA A 100 0.90 -14.52 10.34
C ALA A 100 -0.40 -14.41 9.54
N VAL A 101 -1.06 -15.54 9.29
CA VAL A 101 -2.34 -15.58 8.59
C VAL A 101 -3.47 -15.76 9.58
N ALA A 102 -4.46 -14.86 9.52
CA ALA A 102 -5.73 -14.98 10.22
C ALA A 102 -6.85 -15.35 9.23
N GLU A 103 -7.80 -16.17 9.63
CA GLU A 103 -8.85 -16.64 8.73
C GLU A 103 -10.21 -16.02 9.08
N GLN A 104 -10.84 -15.37 8.10
CA GLN A 104 -12.22 -14.95 8.15
C GLN A 104 -13.11 -16.04 7.51
N THR A 105 -13.59 -16.99 8.31
CA THR A 105 -14.41 -18.11 7.84
C THR A 105 -15.79 -17.68 7.33
N LYS A 106 -16.38 -16.65 7.95
CA LYS A 106 -17.64 -16.02 7.53
C LYS A 106 -17.40 -14.58 7.12
N GLN A 107 -17.80 -14.22 5.92
CA GLN A 107 -17.63 -12.87 5.40
C GLN A 107 -18.75 -11.96 5.93
N LEU A 108 -18.55 -11.44 7.13
CA LEU A 108 -19.50 -10.59 7.84
C LEU A 108 -19.08 -9.10 7.82
N GLY A 109 -18.28 -8.70 6.84
CA GLY A 109 -17.86 -7.31 6.65
C GLY A 109 -16.39 -7.05 7.04
N THR A 110 -15.95 -5.81 6.79
CA THR A 110 -14.55 -5.36 6.96
C THR A 110 -14.12 -5.25 8.41
N GLY A 111 -15.01 -4.80 9.30
CA GLY A 111 -14.75 -4.79 10.75
C GLY A 111 -14.57 -6.19 11.32
N HIS A 112 -15.41 -7.14 10.87
CA HIS A 112 -15.26 -8.54 11.25
C HIS A 112 -13.93 -9.13 10.72
N ALA A 113 -13.48 -8.74 9.53
CA ALA A 113 -12.19 -9.19 9.00
C ALA A 113 -11.03 -8.72 9.89
N VAL A 114 -10.98 -7.44 10.23
CA VAL A 114 -9.93 -6.89 11.10
C VAL A 114 -9.95 -7.54 12.49
N LEU A 115 -11.14 -7.87 13.01
CA LEU A 115 -11.28 -8.54 14.30
C LEU A 115 -10.58 -9.91 14.33
N GLN A 116 -10.52 -10.65 13.20
CA GLN A 116 -9.84 -11.94 13.10
C GLN A 116 -8.32 -11.82 13.31
N ALA A 117 -7.74 -10.64 13.14
CA ALA A 117 -6.31 -10.43 13.38
C ALA A 117 -5.94 -10.34 14.88
N ARG A 118 -6.92 -10.17 15.79
CA ARG A 118 -6.67 -10.01 17.24
C ARG A 118 -5.77 -11.09 17.84
N PRO A 119 -5.97 -12.40 17.60
CA PRO A 119 -5.13 -13.45 18.19
C PRO A 119 -3.65 -13.32 17.81
N VAL A 120 -3.33 -12.82 16.61
CA VAL A 120 -1.95 -12.62 16.15
C VAL A 120 -1.21 -11.66 17.07
N PHE A 121 -1.88 -10.62 17.56
CA PHE A 121 -1.29 -9.59 18.41
C PHE A 121 -1.53 -9.80 19.91
N SER A 122 -2.21 -10.89 20.30
CA SER A 122 -2.55 -11.18 21.71
C SER A 122 -1.69 -12.27 22.32
N GLY A 123 -0.87 -12.99 21.52
CA GLY A 123 -0.10 -14.15 21.95
C GLY A 123 1.41 -13.93 21.85
N GLY A 124 2.15 -14.23 22.94
CA GLY A 124 3.58 -14.45 22.88
C GLY A 124 4.49 -13.25 23.20
N ALA A 125 5.71 -13.27 22.68
CA ALA A 125 6.83 -12.39 23.01
C ALA A 125 6.68 -10.94 22.49
N HIS A 126 5.65 -10.64 21.72
CA HIS A 126 5.42 -9.30 21.18
C HIS A 126 4.65 -8.44 22.18
N ARG A 127 5.12 -7.22 22.41
CA ARG A 127 4.33 -6.20 23.10
C ARG A 127 3.08 -5.92 22.26
N ARG A 128 1.95 -5.62 22.93
CA ARG A 128 0.74 -5.14 22.23
C ARG A 128 1.12 -3.94 21.37
N PRO A 129 0.76 -3.93 20.07
CA PRO A 129 0.96 -2.75 19.24
C PRO A 129 0.36 -1.50 19.87
N SER A 130 1.11 -0.40 19.88
CA SER A 130 0.61 0.91 20.32
C SER A 130 -0.30 1.53 19.27
N ARG A 131 -0.16 1.09 18.01
CA ARG A 131 -0.99 1.48 16.87
C ARG A 131 -1.02 0.38 15.82
N TYR A 132 -2.11 0.36 15.07
CA TYR A 132 -2.32 -0.58 13.96
C TYR A 132 -2.44 0.18 12.64
N LEU A 133 -1.69 -0.25 11.64
CA LEU A 133 -1.89 0.13 10.25
C LEU A 133 -2.77 -0.93 9.58
N ILE A 134 -3.90 -0.51 9.02
CA ILE A 134 -4.84 -1.40 8.31
C ILE A 134 -4.74 -1.09 6.82
N LEU A 135 -4.42 -2.11 6.03
CA LEU A 135 -4.20 -2.04 4.58
C LEU A 135 -5.16 -2.98 3.84
N ASN A 136 -5.43 -2.65 2.58
CA ASN A 136 -6.15 -3.53 1.66
C ASN A 136 -5.14 -4.30 0.79
N GLY A 137 -5.27 -5.62 0.70
CA GLY A 137 -4.38 -6.47 -0.11
C GLY A 137 -4.53 -6.29 -1.63
N ASP A 138 -5.47 -5.47 -2.07
CA ASP A 138 -5.77 -5.18 -3.48
C ASP A 138 -5.40 -3.75 -3.91
N THR A 139 -4.55 -3.05 -3.13
CA THR A 139 -4.05 -1.71 -3.44
C THR A 139 -2.55 -1.72 -3.77
N PRO A 140 -2.12 -2.36 -4.87
CA PRO A 140 -0.68 -2.54 -5.17
C PRO A 140 0.03 -1.24 -5.54
N LEU A 141 -0.70 -0.15 -5.81
CA LEU A 141 -0.15 1.15 -6.19
C LEU A 141 0.21 2.02 -4.99
N LEU A 142 -0.24 1.64 -3.78
CA LEU A 142 0.09 2.36 -2.54
C LEU A 142 1.60 2.40 -2.34
N THR A 143 2.13 3.55 -1.93
CA THR A 143 3.55 3.72 -1.69
C THR A 143 3.88 3.75 -0.19
N GLU A 144 5.09 3.32 0.15
CA GLU A 144 5.59 3.41 1.53
C GLU A 144 5.67 4.88 1.99
N ALA A 145 5.99 5.81 1.09
CA ALA A 145 6.05 7.24 1.40
C ALA A 145 4.70 7.77 1.89
N THR A 146 3.61 7.44 1.19
CA THR A 146 2.24 7.80 1.58
C THR A 146 1.86 7.20 2.93
N VAL A 147 2.23 5.93 3.18
CA VAL A 147 1.97 5.27 4.47
C VAL A 147 2.74 5.92 5.60
N ARG A 148 4.01 6.29 5.39
CA ARG A 148 4.81 7.04 6.39
C ARG A 148 4.23 8.42 6.67
N GLU A 149 3.72 9.14 5.66
CA GLU A 149 3.04 10.43 5.83
C GLU A 149 1.77 10.26 6.69
N LEU A 150 0.98 9.20 6.44
CA LEU A 150 -0.21 8.87 7.22
C LEU A 150 0.12 8.58 8.70
N LEU A 151 1.15 7.79 8.96
CA LEU A 151 1.64 7.47 10.30
C LEU A 151 2.16 8.71 11.04
N ALA A 152 2.94 9.54 10.35
CA ALA A 152 3.46 10.79 10.92
C ALA A 152 2.33 11.77 11.28
N MET A 153 1.28 11.87 10.45
CA MET A 153 0.10 12.67 10.76
C MET A 153 -0.64 12.14 11.99
N HIS A 154 -0.81 10.82 12.08
CA HIS A 154 -1.45 10.15 13.22
C HIS A 154 -0.76 10.51 14.54
N ASP A 155 0.57 10.36 14.56
CA ASP A 155 1.39 10.64 15.73
C ASP A 155 1.37 12.13 16.10
N ALA A 156 1.52 13.01 15.13
CA ALA A 156 1.56 14.45 15.36
C ALA A 156 0.24 15.01 15.93
N GLN A 157 -0.88 14.36 15.61
CA GLN A 157 -2.20 14.81 16.08
C GLN A 157 -2.70 14.03 17.30
N GLY A 158 -2.00 12.99 17.75
CA GLY A 158 -2.46 12.10 18.82
C GLY A 158 -3.83 11.51 18.49
N ALA A 159 -4.05 11.14 17.23
CA ALA A 159 -5.34 10.72 16.75
C ALA A 159 -5.69 9.30 17.21
N ALA A 160 -6.98 9.04 17.48
CA ALA A 160 -7.45 7.67 17.68
C ALA A 160 -7.61 6.92 16.35
N VAL A 161 -7.98 7.65 15.29
CA VAL A 161 -8.11 7.12 13.93
C VAL A 161 -7.57 8.16 12.95
N THR A 162 -6.69 7.74 12.05
CA THR A 162 -6.29 8.54 10.88
C THR A 162 -6.58 7.73 9.64
N LEU A 163 -7.34 8.30 8.71
CA LEU A 163 -7.76 7.63 7.49
C LEU A 163 -7.14 8.27 6.25
N LEU A 164 -6.94 7.46 5.21
CA LEU A 164 -6.53 7.92 3.90
C LEU A 164 -7.78 8.23 3.06
N THR A 165 -7.83 9.41 2.43
CA THR A 165 -8.96 9.85 1.61
C THR A 165 -8.54 10.23 0.21
N ALA A 166 -9.46 10.22 -0.74
CA ALA A 166 -9.27 10.74 -2.08
C ALA A 166 -10.52 11.52 -2.52
N VAL A 167 -10.39 12.38 -3.53
CA VAL A 167 -11.55 13.06 -4.14
C VAL A 167 -11.69 12.56 -5.57
N LEU A 168 -12.83 11.93 -5.86
CA LEU A 168 -13.14 11.37 -7.17
C LEU A 168 -14.23 12.18 -7.87
N ASP A 169 -14.19 12.19 -9.21
CA ASP A 169 -15.31 12.72 -10.01
C ASP A 169 -16.52 11.82 -9.92
N ASP A 170 -16.31 10.50 -9.97
CA ASP A 170 -17.33 9.48 -9.70
C ASP A 170 -16.91 8.69 -8.44
N ALA A 171 -17.62 8.95 -7.36
CA ALA A 171 -17.40 8.29 -6.06
C ALA A 171 -18.25 7.03 -5.87
N SER A 172 -18.98 6.56 -6.89
CA SER A 172 -19.90 5.42 -6.79
C SER A 172 -19.20 4.16 -6.27
N GLY A 173 -19.84 3.51 -5.31
CA GLY A 173 -19.36 2.26 -4.70
C GLY A 173 -18.30 2.43 -3.61
N TYR A 174 -17.93 3.66 -3.24
CA TYR A 174 -17.02 3.96 -2.12
C TYR A 174 -17.78 4.55 -0.93
N GLY A 175 -17.27 4.36 0.27
CA GLY A 175 -17.73 5.08 1.46
C GLY A 175 -17.42 6.59 1.35
N ARG A 176 -18.38 7.42 1.71
CA ARG A 176 -18.25 8.89 1.69
C ARG A 176 -17.71 9.40 3.01
N VAL A 177 -16.71 10.26 2.95
CA VAL A 177 -16.17 10.93 4.14
C VAL A 177 -16.99 12.16 4.44
N ILE A 178 -17.80 12.08 5.49
CA ILE A 178 -18.65 13.19 5.91
C ILE A 178 -17.85 14.08 6.87
N ARG A 179 -17.78 15.35 6.53
CA ARG A 179 -17.11 16.36 7.35
C ARG A 179 -18.12 17.26 8.03
N ARG A 180 -17.77 17.76 9.22
CA ARG A 180 -18.60 18.71 9.97
C ARG A 180 -18.75 20.00 9.16
N ARG A 181 -19.98 20.47 9.04
CA ARG A 181 -20.27 21.77 8.40
C ARG A 181 -19.92 22.92 9.33
N ARG A 182 -19.51 24.05 8.73
CA ARG A 182 -19.10 25.28 9.42
C ARG A 182 -20.20 25.87 10.33
N ASP A 183 -21.46 25.52 10.09
CA ASP A 183 -22.66 26.08 10.75
C ASP A 183 -23.05 25.29 12.01
N GLU A 184 -22.42 24.16 12.29
CA GLU A 184 -22.67 23.37 13.50
C GLU A 184 -21.75 23.84 14.64
N TRP A 185 -22.16 24.89 15.33
CA TRP A 185 -21.46 25.53 16.43
C TRP A 185 -21.35 24.59 17.66
N LEU A 186 -20.31 23.78 17.69
CA LEU A 186 -19.81 23.22 18.94
C LEU A 186 -18.45 23.86 19.22
N GLN A 187 -18.36 24.60 20.33
CA GLN A 187 -17.14 25.25 20.77
C GLN A 187 -16.00 24.22 20.87
N GLY A 188 -14.91 24.47 20.13
CA GLY A 188 -13.64 23.73 20.27
C GLY A 188 -13.32 22.67 19.21
N ALA A 189 -14.17 22.41 18.23
CA ALA A 189 -13.83 21.49 17.13
C ALA A 189 -13.30 22.24 15.91
N ALA A 190 -12.22 21.74 15.30
CA ALA A 190 -11.65 22.32 14.09
C ALA A 190 -12.67 22.31 12.94
N ASP A 191 -12.74 23.42 12.20
CA ASP A 191 -13.49 23.49 10.94
C ASP A 191 -13.07 22.35 10.02
N ASN A 192 -14.06 21.71 9.37
CA ASN A 192 -13.82 20.64 8.40
C ASN A 192 -13.32 19.29 8.98
N ALA A 193 -13.51 19.04 10.29
CA ALA A 193 -13.17 17.76 10.91
C ALA A 193 -14.02 16.61 10.33
N VAL A 194 -13.43 15.42 10.23
CA VAL A 194 -14.15 14.20 9.87
C VAL A 194 -15.18 13.87 10.94
N GLN A 195 -16.42 13.62 10.53
CA GLN A 195 -17.53 13.26 11.41
C GLN A 195 -17.85 11.77 11.34
N SER A 196 -17.94 11.21 10.14
CA SER A 196 -18.27 9.82 9.89
C SER A 196 -17.83 9.39 8.48
N ILE A 197 -17.92 8.09 8.23
CA ILE A 197 -17.91 7.55 6.86
C ILE A 197 -19.27 6.87 6.66
N VAL A 198 -19.92 7.15 5.53
CA VAL A 198 -21.19 6.52 5.15
C VAL A 198 -20.96 5.66 3.91
N GLU A 199 -21.25 4.38 4.02
CA GLU A 199 -21.10 3.44 2.90
C GLU A 199 -22.09 3.77 1.78
N ASP A 200 -21.71 3.52 0.52
CA ASP A 200 -22.49 3.93 -0.67
C ASP A 200 -23.96 3.42 -0.65
N LYS A 201 -24.18 2.22 -0.11
CA LYS A 201 -25.52 1.61 -0.05
C LYS A 201 -26.41 2.20 1.04
N ASP A 202 -25.81 2.78 2.07
CA ASP A 202 -26.52 3.40 3.20
C ASP A 202 -26.65 4.92 3.01
N ALA A 203 -25.94 5.49 2.04
CA ALA A 203 -25.86 6.94 1.82
C ALA A 203 -27.21 7.51 1.28
N SER A 204 -27.63 8.61 1.86
CA SER A 204 -28.66 9.50 1.30
C SER A 204 -28.17 10.18 0.00
N ASP A 205 -29.09 10.81 -0.76
CA ASP A 205 -28.73 11.51 -1.99
C ASP A 205 -27.76 12.67 -1.74
N ALA A 206 -27.90 13.36 -0.61
CA ALA A 206 -26.98 14.42 -0.20
C ALA A 206 -25.59 13.90 0.14
N GLU A 207 -25.49 12.75 0.81
CA GLU A 207 -24.22 12.10 1.13
C GLU A 207 -23.57 11.49 -0.13
N ARG A 208 -24.35 10.93 -1.07
CA ARG A 208 -23.84 10.47 -2.37
C ARG A 208 -23.21 11.55 -3.20
N ALA A 209 -23.67 12.81 -3.05
CA ALA A 209 -23.09 13.97 -3.72
C ALA A 209 -21.68 14.35 -3.18
N VAL A 210 -21.28 13.84 -2.02
CA VAL A 210 -19.92 14.02 -1.48
C VAL A 210 -18.92 13.25 -2.33
N ARG A 211 -17.90 13.95 -2.83
CA ARG A 211 -16.86 13.38 -3.70
C ARG A 211 -15.64 12.88 -2.96
N GLU A 212 -15.50 13.22 -1.68
CA GLU A 212 -14.41 12.70 -0.84
C GLU A 212 -14.76 11.28 -0.36
N ILE A 213 -13.89 10.34 -0.73
CA ILE A 213 -14.07 8.92 -0.46
C ILE A 213 -13.10 8.42 0.60
N ASN A 214 -13.52 7.37 1.31
CA ASN A 214 -12.68 6.55 2.12
C ASN A 214 -11.89 5.54 1.25
N VAL A 215 -10.56 5.57 1.35
CA VAL A 215 -9.66 4.65 0.64
C VAL A 215 -9.61 3.27 1.30
N GLY A 216 -9.97 3.19 2.59
CA GLY A 216 -9.92 1.93 3.36
C GLY A 216 -8.55 1.63 3.97
N THR A 217 -7.64 2.58 3.97
CA THR A 217 -6.35 2.54 4.67
C THR A 217 -6.43 3.39 5.93
N TYR A 218 -6.05 2.82 7.09
CA TYR A 218 -6.18 3.49 8.38
C TYR A 218 -4.94 3.29 9.24
N VAL A 219 -4.65 4.29 10.08
CA VAL A 219 -3.85 4.11 11.30
C VAL A 219 -4.79 4.28 12.49
N VAL A 220 -4.78 3.31 13.40
CA VAL A 220 -5.70 3.28 14.55
C VAL A 220 -4.90 3.05 15.83
N ASP A 221 -5.20 3.84 16.88
CA ASP A 221 -4.65 3.69 18.22
C ASP A 221 -4.87 2.27 18.75
N GLY A 222 -3.82 1.70 19.37
CA GLY A 222 -3.81 0.29 19.77
C GLY A 222 -4.80 -0.03 20.89
N GLU A 223 -5.09 0.93 21.77
CA GLU A 223 -6.06 0.75 22.85
C GLU A 223 -7.50 0.94 22.34
N PHE A 224 -7.67 1.67 21.24
CA PHE A 224 -8.99 1.97 20.69
C PHE A 224 -9.52 0.87 19.75
N LEU A 225 -8.69 0.29 18.85
CA LEU A 225 -9.13 -0.55 17.74
C LEU A 225 -10.04 -1.70 18.17
N PHE A 226 -9.52 -2.65 18.94
CA PHE A 226 -10.28 -3.87 19.25
C PHE A 226 -11.49 -3.64 20.15
N PRO A 227 -11.44 -2.78 21.18
CA PRO A 227 -12.63 -2.40 21.94
C PRO A 227 -13.72 -1.71 21.10
N ALA A 228 -13.35 -0.98 20.04
CA ALA A 228 -14.32 -0.41 19.10
C ALA A 228 -14.94 -1.51 18.21
N LEU A 229 -14.12 -2.42 17.67
CA LEU A 229 -14.59 -3.54 16.84
C LEU A 229 -15.57 -4.46 17.58
N ASP A 230 -15.40 -4.65 18.89
CA ASP A 230 -16.33 -5.45 19.71
C ASP A 230 -17.74 -4.84 19.83
N LYS A 231 -17.86 -3.54 19.54
CA LYS A 231 -19.13 -2.79 19.63
C LYS A 231 -19.80 -2.53 18.29
N LEU A 232 -19.21 -3.02 17.19
CA LEU A 232 -19.81 -2.86 15.86
C LEU A 232 -21.17 -3.54 15.77
N ASP A 233 -22.07 -2.93 15.04
CA ASP A 233 -23.45 -3.40 14.84
C ASP A 233 -23.70 -3.66 13.35
N PRO A 234 -24.23 -4.84 12.96
CA PRO A 234 -24.50 -5.15 11.56
C PRO A 234 -25.85 -4.59 11.06
N ARG A 235 -26.52 -3.72 11.80
CA ARG A 235 -27.82 -3.09 11.42
C ARG A 235 -27.60 -2.00 10.37
N ASN A 236 -27.29 -2.41 9.13
CA ASN A 236 -27.10 -1.56 7.96
C ASN A 236 -27.62 -2.27 6.70
N ALA A 237 -27.57 -1.62 5.54
CA ALA A 237 -28.11 -2.12 4.28
C ALA A 237 -27.52 -3.47 3.81
N GLN A 238 -26.32 -3.82 4.28
CA GLN A 238 -25.62 -5.07 3.90
C GLN A 238 -25.67 -6.15 4.97
N GLY A 239 -26.07 -5.82 6.21
CA GLY A 239 -26.02 -6.74 7.35
C GLY A 239 -24.58 -7.08 7.76
N GLU A 240 -23.62 -6.17 7.55
CA GLU A 240 -22.19 -6.38 7.76
C GLU A 240 -21.64 -5.51 8.89
N TYR A 241 -20.58 -5.97 9.55
CA TYR A 241 -19.82 -5.18 10.51
C TYR A 241 -18.86 -4.26 9.75
N TYR A 242 -19.21 -2.99 9.60
CA TYR A 242 -18.40 -2.01 8.87
C TYR A 242 -17.23 -1.51 9.71
N LEU A 243 -16.01 -1.63 9.16
CA LEU A 243 -14.83 -1.02 9.79
C LEU A 243 -14.96 0.52 9.88
N THR A 244 -15.61 1.11 8.91
CA THR A 244 -15.84 2.55 8.80
C THR A 244 -16.57 3.15 10.01
N ASP A 245 -17.37 2.35 10.72
CA ASP A 245 -18.11 2.81 11.91
C ASP A 245 -17.20 3.20 13.08
N ILE A 246 -15.96 2.67 13.15
CA ILE A 246 -15.00 3.07 14.20
C ILE A 246 -14.69 4.57 14.16
N VAL A 247 -14.79 5.20 12.98
CA VAL A 247 -14.58 6.64 12.80
C VAL A 247 -15.63 7.44 13.58
N GLN A 248 -16.91 7.12 13.37
CA GLN A 248 -18.01 7.75 14.11
C GLN A 248 -17.92 7.48 15.62
N MET A 249 -17.54 6.25 15.99
CA MET A 249 -17.35 5.89 17.40
C MET A 249 -16.24 6.70 18.07
N ALA A 250 -15.12 6.95 17.36
CA ALA A 250 -14.04 7.81 17.87
C ALA A 250 -14.55 9.25 18.09
N VAL A 251 -15.28 9.81 17.11
CA VAL A 251 -15.86 11.14 17.20
C VAL A 251 -16.84 11.24 18.38
N GLN A 252 -17.73 10.26 18.56
CA GLN A 252 -18.70 10.23 19.66
C GLN A 252 -18.02 10.15 21.04
N GLN A 253 -16.84 9.54 21.12
CA GLN A 253 -16.03 9.50 22.33
C GLN A 253 -15.18 10.75 22.55
N GLY A 254 -15.32 11.78 21.71
CA GLY A 254 -14.50 12.99 21.75
C GLY A 254 -13.04 12.80 21.41
N ARG A 255 -12.68 11.69 20.74
CA ARG A 255 -11.32 11.41 20.31
C ARG A 255 -11.02 12.09 18.98
N THR A 256 -9.76 12.43 18.74
CA THR A 256 -9.31 13.04 17.50
C THR A 256 -9.38 12.03 16.34
N VAL A 257 -9.99 12.45 15.24
CA VAL A 257 -9.98 11.75 13.96
C VAL A 257 -9.32 12.64 12.91
N SER A 258 -8.32 12.13 12.22
CA SER A 258 -7.57 12.82 11.18
C SER A 258 -7.76 12.18 9.82
N ALA A 259 -7.56 12.93 8.75
CA ALA A 259 -7.63 12.41 7.40
C ALA A 259 -6.51 12.99 6.54
N LEU A 260 -5.71 12.12 5.95
CA LEU A 260 -4.72 12.47 4.94
C LEU A 260 -5.34 12.29 3.56
N ARG A 261 -5.36 13.37 2.78
CA ARG A 261 -5.84 13.31 1.40
C ARG A 261 -4.71 12.92 0.47
N LEU A 262 -4.92 11.87 -0.32
CA LEU A 262 -3.97 11.43 -1.35
C LEU A 262 -3.66 12.54 -2.35
N ARG A 263 -2.39 12.66 -2.72
CA ARG A 263 -1.92 13.53 -3.82
C ARG A 263 -2.09 12.81 -5.15
N ALA A 264 -1.71 11.53 -5.23
CA ALA A 264 -1.90 10.67 -6.38
C ALA A 264 -3.08 9.71 -6.09
N ILE A 265 -4.19 9.92 -6.76
CA ILE A 265 -5.45 9.22 -6.48
C ILE A 265 -5.31 7.71 -6.71
N ASP A 266 -4.55 7.31 -7.72
CA ASP A 266 -4.31 5.93 -8.10
C ASP A 266 -3.70 5.08 -6.98
N GLU A 267 -2.90 5.68 -6.08
CA GLU A 267 -2.32 4.96 -4.93
C GLU A 267 -3.37 4.33 -4.01
N GLY A 268 -4.55 4.93 -3.89
CA GLY A 268 -5.59 4.48 -2.98
C GLY A 268 -6.66 3.60 -3.61
N LEU A 269 -6.64 3.40 -4.93
CA LEU A 269 -7.70 2.67 -5.60
C LEU A 269 -7.48 1.16 -5.55
N GLY A 270 -8.45 0.47 -4.94
CA GLY A 270 -8.48 -0.99 -4.93
C GLY A 270 -8.82 -1.58 -6.30
N ILE A 271 -8.09 -2.60 -6.72
CA ILE A 271 -8.30 -3.28 -8.00
C ILE A 271 -9.41 -4.30 -7.85
N ASN A 272 -10.52 -4.08 -8.55
CA ASN A 272 -11.72 -4.90 -8.47
C ASN A 272 -12.17 -5.50 -9.80
N SER A 273 -11.56 -5.08 -10.92
CA SER A 273 -11.90 -5.54 -12.27
C SER A 273 -10.64 -5.74 -13.11
N ARG A 274 -10.79 -6.43 -14.26
CA ARG A 274 -9.71 -6.61 -15.23
C ARG A 274 -9.26 -5.30 -15.87
N VAL A 275 -10.16 -4.33 -16.00
CA VAL A 275 -9.82 -2.98 -16.50
C VAL A 275 -8.90 -2.30 -15.51
N GLN A 276 -9.29 -2.23 -14.22
CA GLN A 276 -8.45 -1.65 -13.18
C GLN A 276 -7.11 -2.40 -13.01
N LEU A 277 -7.10 -3.72 -13.21
CA LEU A 277 -5.85 -4.50 -13.21
C LEU A 277 -4.90 -4.06 -14.33
N ALA A 278 -5.42 -3.84 -15.54
CA ALA A 278 -4.62 -3.38 -16.67
C ALA A 278 -4.10 -1.94 -16.45
N GLU A 279 -4.90 -1.07 -15.85
CA GLU A 279 -4.47 0.29 -15.46
C GLU A 279 -3.34 0.25 -14.42
N ALA A 280 -3.48 -0.56 -13.38
CA ALA A 280 -2.43 -0.75 -12.37
C ALA A 280 -1.15 -1.35 -12.96
N GLU A 281 -1.27 -2.29 -13.90
CA GLU A 281 -0.14 -2.85 -14.65
C GLU A 281 0.66 -1.74 -15.33
N GLN A 282 -0.01 -0.79 -15.99
CA GLN A 282 0.65 0.33 -16.67
C GLN A 282 1.41 1.22 -15.69
N VAL A 283 0.80 1.55 -14.54
CA VAL A 283 1.43 2.40 -13.51
C VAL A 283 2.66 1.71 -12.92
N ILE A 284 2.55 0.44 -12.52
CA ILE A 284 3.69 -0.30 -11.95
C ILE A 284 4.82 -0.43 -12.96
N ARG A 285 4.52 -0.77 -14.22
CA ARG A 285 5.55 -0.86 -15.28
C ARG A 285 6.21 0.49 -15.54
N GLN A 286 5.46 1.58 -15.48
CA GLN A 286 6.04 2.91 -15.60
C GLN A 286 7.05 3.17 -14.47
N ARG A 287 6.66 2.91 -13.20
CA ARG A 287 7.56 3.05 -12.03
C ARG A 287 8.81 2.16 -12.13
N ILE A 288 8.65 0.93 -12.64
CA ILE A 288 9.78 0.00 -12.84
C ILE A 288 10.75 0.54 -13.90
N ARG A 289 10.23 1.04 -15.04
CA ARG A 289 11.08 1.64 -16.08
C ARG A 289 11.82 2.86 -15.59
N GLU A 290 11.13 3.77 -14.91
CA GLU A 290 11.74 4.97 -14.33
C GLU A 290 12.87 4.60 -13.36
N ARG A 291 12.64 3.66 -12.45
CA ARG A 291 13.68 3.16 -11.53
C ARG A 291 14.93 2.67 -12.27
N TRP A 292 14.77 1.91 -13.35
CA TRP A 292 15.92 1.38 -14.08
C TRP A 292 16.62 2.44 -14.93
N LEU A 293 15.90 3.40 -15.50
CA LEU A 293 16.48 4.55 -16.18
C LEU A 293 17.33 5.39 -15.21
N GLU A 294 16.82 5.66 -14.01
CA GLU A 294 17.55 6.36 -12.94
C GLU A 294 18.77 5.56 -12.43
N ALA A 295 18.68 4.23 -12.46
CA ALA A 295 19.79 3.34 -12.09
C ALA A 295 20.87 3.20 -13.19
N GLY A 296 20.76 3.92 -14.32
CA GLY A 296 21.75 3.94 -15.40
C GLY A 296 21.53 2.88 -16.48
N VAL A 297 20.34 2.30 -16.59
CA VAL A 297 19.95 1.45 -17.72
C VAL A 297 19.45 2.31 -18.87
N THR A 298 19.90 2.04 -20.09
CA THR A 298 19.41 2.74 -21.30
C THR A 298 18.28 1.94 -21.96
N MET A 299 17.12 2.54 -22.11
CA MET A 299 16.00 1.98 -22.87
C MET A 299 15.80 2.82 -24.13
N ARG A 300 15.95 2.21 -25.32
CA ARG A 300 15.78 2.90 -26.61
C ARG A 300 14.32 3.27 -26.87
N ASP A 301 13.40 2.43 -26.39
CA ASP A 301 11.96 2.69 -26.40
C ASP A 301 11.35 2.17 -25.09
N PRO A 302 11.22 3.02 -24.05
CA PRO A 302 10.62 2.60 -22.80
C PRO A 302 9.18 2.11 -22.93
N ALA A 303 8.40 2.63 -23.89
CA ALA A 303 7.00 2.27 -24.03
C ALA A 303 6.81 0.81 -24.47
N SER A 304 7.72 0.28 -25.29
CA SER A 304 7.70 -1.12 -25.75
C SER A 304 8.55 -2.07 -24.89
N THR A 305 9.18 -1.57 -23.82
CA THR A 305 10.00 -2.38 -22.93
C THR A 305 9.16 -2.89 -21.75
N TRP A 306 9.09 -4.22 -21.59
CA TRP A 306 8.33 -4.90 -20.56
C TRP A 306 9.28 -5.53 -19.53
N ILE A 307 9.17 -5.10 -18.27
CA ILE A 307 10.03 -5.54 -17.18
C ILE A 307 9.16 -5.89 -15.99
N ASP A 308 9.30 -7.13 -15.49
CA ASP A 308 8.62 -7.57 -14.29
C ASP A 308 9.26 -7.01 -13.02
N ALA A 309 8.52 -7.02 -11.92
CA ALA A 309 8.89 -6.34 -10.67
C ALA A 309 10.16 -6.91 -10.03
N GLU A 310 10.41 -8.21 -10.17
CA GLU A 310 11.54 -8.93 -9.55
C GLU A 310 12.79 -9.01 -10.46
N VAL A 311 12.73 -8.43 -11.66
CA VAL A 311 13.88 -8.34 -12.57
C VAL A 311 14.91 -7.36 -11.99
N THR A 312 16.19 -7.72 -12.13
CA THR A 312 17.32 -6.84 -11.80
C THR A 312 18.18 -6.61 -13.03
N ILE A 313 18.68 -5.37 -13.21
CA ILE A 313 19.45 -4.98 -14.39
C ILE A 313 20.65 -4.15 -13.94
N GLY A 314 21.84 -4.54 -14.38
CA GLY A 314 23.07 -3.79 -14.12
C GLY A 314 23.15 -2.48 -14.93
N ARG A 315 23.91 -1.51 -14.39
CA ARG A 315 24.14 -0.21 -15.04
C ARG A 315 24.81 -0.38 -16.42
N ASP A 316 24.68 0.64 -17.23
CA ASP A 316 25.23 0.70 -18.60
C ASP A 316 24.66 -0.38 -19.56
N THR A 317 23.66 -1.14 -19.11
CA THR A 317 22.90 -2.08 -19.96
C THR A 317 22.00 -1.31 -20.91
N VAL A 318 21.92 -1.76 -22.15
CA VAL A 318 21.11 -1.16 -23.21
C VAL A 318 20.01 -2.12 -23.67
N LEU A 319 18.74 -1.71 -23.49
CA LEU A 319 17.56 -2.43 -23.95
C LEU A 319 17.03 -1.79 -25.25
N TYR A 320 16.92 -2.60 -26.29
CA TYR A 320 16.33 -2.19 -27.57
C TYR A 320 14.79 -2.34 -27.53
N PRO A 321 14.07 -1.80 -28.53
CA PRO A 321 12.61 -1.87 -28.56
C PRO A 321 12.06 -3.31 -28.53
N ASN A 322 10.87 -3.48 -27.92
CA ASN A 322 10.17 -4.77 -27.82
C ASN A 322 10.95 -5.84 -27.02
N VAL A 323 11.71 -5.43 -26.02
CA VAL A 323 12.33 -6.35 -25.06
C VAL A 323 11.34 -6.67 -23.94
N THR A 324 11.29 -7.96 -23.56
CA THR A 324 10.46 -8.46 -22.45
C THR A 324 11.35 -9.22 -21.45
N LEU A 325 11.43 -8.73 -20.22
CA LEU A 325 12.17 -9.35 -19.12
C LEU A 325 11.18 -9.78 -18.03
N GLU A 326 11.14 -11.08 -17.72
CA GLU A 326 10.10 -11.66 -16.85
C GLU A 326 10.70 -12.45 -15.69
N GLY A 327 9.88 -12.63 -14.65
CA GLY A 327 10.19 -13.42 -13.49
C GLY A 327 11.36 -12.84 -12.69
N ARG A 328 12.27 -13.70 -12.22
CA ARG A 328 13.48 -13.32 -11.47
C ARG A 328 14.72 -13.23 -12.35
N THR A 329 14.55 -12.67 -13.54
CA THR A 329 15.67 -12.47 -14.49
C THR A 329 16.70 -11.49 -13.92
N VAL A 330 17.97 -11.83 -14.05
CA VAL A 330 19.10 -11.00 -13.66
C VAL A 330 19.91 -10.67 -14.92
N ILE A 331 20.01 -9.40 -15.27
CA ILE A 331 20.88 -8.90 -16.33
C ILE A 331 22.08 -8.19 -15.69
N GLY A 332 23.30 -8.53 -16.12
CA GLY A 332 24.54 -7.92 -15.63
C GLY A 332 24.73 -6.49 -16.10
N GLU A 333 25.92 -5.95 -15.83
CA GLU A 333 26.32 -4.62 -16.28
C GLU A 333 26.80 -4.64 -17.76
N SER A 334 26.60 -3.54 -18.48
CA SER A 334 27.07 -3.33 -19.86
C SER A 334 26.58 -4.37 -20.87
N VAL A 335 25.43 -5.00 -20.60
CA VAL A 335 24.79 -5.95 -21.51
C VAL A 335 23.99 -5.24 -22.59
N VAL A 336 23.95 -5.76 -23.81
CA VAL A 336 23.10 -5.27 -24.88
C VAL A 336 22.03 -6.31 -25.18
N VAL A 337 20.77 -5.95 -24.94
CA VAL A 337 19.60 -6.81 -25.24
C VAL A 337 18.91 -6.29 -26.52
N HIS A 338 18.98 -7.07 -27.58
CA HIS A 338 18.43 -6.69 -28.89
C HIS A 338 16.92 -6.78 -28.98
N SER A 339 16.35 -6.10 -29.97
CA SER A 339 14.89 -6.02 -30.19
C SER A 339 14.24 -7.40 -30.31
N GLY A 340 13.04 -7.51 -29.71
CA GLY A 340 12.23 -8.74 -29.74
C GLY A 340 12.72 -9.86 -28.83
N THR A 341 13.74 -9.61 -28.01
CA THR A 341 14.24 -10.59 -27.04
C THR A 341 13.28 -10.74 -25.88
N ARG A 342 12.96 -11.99 -25.52
CA ARG A 342 12.23 -12.35 -24.31
C ARG A 342 13.11 -13.21 -23.42
N ILE A 343 13.25 -12.83 -22.15
CA ILE A 343 14.07 -13.54 -21.16
C ILE A 343 13.21 -13.78 -19.91
N THR A 344 13.17 -15.01 -19.45
CA THR A 344 12.36 -15.41 -18.29
C THR A 344 13.21 -16.25 -17.33
N ASP A 345 13.27 -15.89 -16.05
CA ASP A 345 13.95 -16.62 -14.97
C ASP A 345 15.41 -17.02 -15.31
N CYS A 346 16.16 -16.11 -15.89
CA CYS A 346 17.50 -16.35 -16.41
C CYS A 346 18.51 -15.33 -15.84
N ALA A 347 19.78 -15.72 -15.75
CA ALA A 347 20.90 -14.83 -15.41
C ALA A 347 21.84 -14.67 -16.62
N ILE A 348 22.16 -13.43 -17.00
CA ILE A 348 22.99 -13.05 -18.14
C ILE A 348 24.05 -12.04 -17.69
#